data_3804d193e7601b5af3919cfa252f69e5
#
_entry.id   3804d193e7601b5af3919cfa252f69e5
#
_cell.length_a   1.000
_cell.length_b   1.000
_cell.length_c   1.000
_cell.angle_alpha   90.00
_cell.angle_beta   90.00
_cell.angle_gamma   90.00
#
_symmetry.space_group_name_H-M   'P 1'
#
loop_
_entity.id
_entity.type
_entity.pdbx_description
1 polymer ?
#
loop_
_entity_poly.entity_id
_entity_poly.type
_entity_poly.pdbx_seq_one_letter_code
_entity_poly.pdbx_strand_id
1 'polypeptide(L)'
;MGQSPAGSSYNEDGVGTVFYQGRADFGWRYPSQRLSTTEPKRMARCDDVLMSVRAPVGDLNIAFEDCCIGRGLAAIHSEHPSFCLYLMRSLHDKLNAFNGEGTVFGSINGKALKSLPIALPETREIQSFEKETSPIDALIRDNELQSRFLVALRDALLPRLMSGEIDVSKVTLI
;
A
#
# COMPACT_ATOMS: atom_id res chain seq x y z
N MET A 1 4.01 5.15 -12.81
CA MET A 1 4.97 6.02 -12.11
C MET A 1 4.21 7.19 -11.50
N GLY A 2 4.39 7.42 -10.21
CA GLY A 2 3.71 8.48 -9.49
C GLY A 2 4.27 9.87 -9.76
N GLN A 3 3.50 10.87 -9.36
CA GLN A 3 3.85 12.28 -9.48
C GLN A 3 3.33 13.00 -8.24
N SER A 4 4.24 13.60 -7.47
CA SER A 4 3.87 14.32 -6.26
C SER A 4 3.06 15.58 -6.60
N PRO A 5 1.93 15.83 -5.90
CA PRO A 5 1.23 17.10 -5.95
C PRO A 5 2.08 18.26 -5.41
N ALA A 6 1.54 19.48 -5.44
CA ALA A 6 2.18 20.63 -4.79
C ALA A 6 2.20 20.43 -3.26
N GLY A 7 3.31 20.80 -2.61
CA GLY A 7 3.44 20.63 -1.15
C GLY A 7 2.38 21.39 -0.35
N SER A 8 1.89 22.51 -0.88
CA SER A 8 0.82 23.33 -0.28
C SER A 8 -0.55 22.63 -0.25
N SER A 9 -0.73 21.56 -1.03
CA SER A 9 -1.98 20.78 -1.07
C SER A 9 -2.01 19.62 -0.08
N TYR A 10 -0.92 19.39 0.67
CA TYR A 10 -0.86 18.29 1.64
C TYR A 10 -1.50 18.68 2.97
N ASN A 11 -2.20 17.73 3.58
CA ASN A 11 -2.73 17.86 4.93
C ASN A 11 -2.73 16.50 5.64
N GLU A 12 -2.80 16.56 6.98
CA GLU A 12 -2.93 15.41 7.87
C GLU A 12 -4.37 15.23 8.37
N ASP A 13 -5.26 16.16 8.02
CA ASP A 13 -6.66 16.19 8.46
C ASP A 13 -7.57 15.25 7.66
N GLY A 14 -7.01 14.53 6.67
CA GLY A 14 -7.76 13.62 5.82
C GLY A 14 -8.61 14.31 4.74
N VAL A 15 -8.38 15.61 4.49
CA VAL A 15 -9.15 16.35 3.49
C VAL A 15 -8.65 16.06 2.08
N GLY A 16 -9.54 15.59 1.22
CA GLY A 16 -9.24 15.22 -0.18
C GLY A 16 -8.88 13.76 -0.35
N THR A 17 -7.93 13.47 -1.24
CA THR A 17 -7.52 12.12 -1.62
C THR A 17 -6.34 11.64 -0.78
N VAL A 18 -6.38 10.41 -0.31
CA VAL A 18 -5.24 9.76 0.36
C VAL A 18 -3.99 9.84 -0.52
N PHE A 19 -2.86 10.24 0.08
CA PHE A 19 -1.63 10.44 -0.66
C PHE A 19 -0.47 9.65 -0.05
N TYR A 20 0.10 8.75 -0.84
CA TYR A 20 1.30 8.00 -0.49
C TYR A 20 2.51 8.57 -1.24
N GLN A 21 3.46 9.13 -0.51
CA GLN A 21 4.60 9.81 -1.09
C GLN A 21 5.68 8.84 -1.57
N GLY A 22 5.88 7.77 -0.81
CA GLY A 22 6.95 6.82 -1.05
C GLY A 22 6.91 5.63 -0.09
N ARG A 23 8.01 4.87 -0.06
CA ARG A 23 8.16 3.67 0.75
C ARG A 23 7.92 3.89 2.26
N ALA A 24 8.16 5.09 2.76
CA ALA A 24 7.94 5.41 4.17
C ALA A 24 6.48 5.24 4.63
N ASP A 25 5.54 5.21 3.67
CA ASP A 25 4.13 4.98 3.94
C ASP A 25 3.76 3.48 3.96
N PHE A 26 4.67 2.59 3.53
CA PHE A 26 4.40 1.16 3.42
C PHE A 26 4.34 0.49 4.79
N GLY A 27 3.26 -0.27 4.99
CA GLY A 27 3.09 -1.22 6.08
C GLY A 27 3.49 -2.64 5.66
N TRP A 28 2.98 -3.63 6.39
CA TRP A 28 3.25 -5.03 6.08
C TRP A 28 2.69 -5.47 4.71
N ARG A 29 1.46 -5.07 4.40
CA ARG A 29 0.78 -5.38 3.13
C ARG A 29 0.06 -4.18 2.55
N TYR A 30 -0.44 -3.30 3.38
CA TYR A 30 -1.17 -2.09 3.03
C TYR A 30 -0.48 -0.87 3.61
N PRO A 31 -0.49 0.27 2.90
CA PRO A 31 0.14 1.48 3.42
C PRO A 31 -0.64 2.07 4.59
N SER A 32 0.07 2.78 5.44
CA SER A 32 -0.49 3.61 6.50
C SER A 32 -0.83 4.99 5.96
N GLN A 33 -2.05 5.46 6.17
CA GLN A 33 -2.46 6.79 5.79
C GLN A 33 -1.83 7.81 6.75
N ARG A 34 -1.00 8.70 6.22
CA ARG A 34 -0.39 9.81 6.96
C ARG A 34 -0.77 11.15 6.35
N LEU A 35 -0.92 11.21 5.04
CA LEU A 35 -1.18 12.42 4.30
C LEU A 35 -2.37 12.26 3.36
N SER A 36 -3.05 13.37 3.13
CA SER A 36 -4.03 13.55 2.06
C SER A 36 -3.65 14.75 1.21
N THR A 37 -4.23 14.85 0.02
CA THR A 37 -4.02 15.98 -0.88
C THR A 37 -5.33 16.44 -1.49
N THR A 38 -5.50 17.76 -1.57
CA THR A 38 -6.63 18.38 -2.27
C THR A 38 -6.42 18.50 -3.78
N GLU A 39 -5.18 18.26 -4.27
CA GLU A 39 -4.80 18.36 -5.68
C GLU A 39 -4.13 17.07 -6.18
N PRO A 40 -4.84 15.94 -6.29
CA PRO A 40 -4.23 14.69 -6.72
C PRO A 40 -3.72 14.80 -8.17
N LYS A 41 -2.53 14.28 -8.44
CA LYS A 41 -1.89 14.33 -9.78
C LYS A 41 -1.88 12.97 -10.47
N ARG A 42 -1.46 11.94 -9.79
CA ARG A 42 -1.35 10.59 -10.34
C ARG A 42 -2.03 9.61 -9.39
N MET A 43 -3.07 8.98 -9.90
CA MET A 43 -3.89 8.05 -9.13
C MET A 43 -3.42 6.61 -9.30
N ALA A 44 -3.53 5.84 -8.24
CA ALA A 44 -3.60 4.39 -8.22
C ALA A 44 -5.01 3.98 -7.80
N ARG A 45 -5.48 2.85 -8.32
CA ARG A 45 -6.79 2.29 -7.98
C ARG A 45 -6.66 1.37 -6.77
N CYS A 46 -7.76 1.15 -6.10
CA CYS A 46 -7.89 0.07 -5.13
C CYS A 46 -7.36 -1.24 -5.72
N ASP A 47 -6.61 -2.01 -4.93
CA ASP A 47 -5.98 -3.27 -5.28
C ASP A 47 -4.81 -3.19 -6.30
N ASP A 48 -4.43 -2.00 -6.77
CA ASP A 48 -3.16 -1.85 -7.50
C ASP A 48 -1.97 -2.22 -6.61
N VAL A 49 -0.99 -2.89 -7.20
CA VAL A 49 0.28 -3.14 -6.53
C VAL A 49 1.12 -1.86 -6.55
N LEU A 50 1.38 -1.31 -5.37
CA LEU A 50 2.27 -0.17 -5.17
C LEU A 50 3.70 -0.68 -4.98
N MET A 51 4.63 -0.12 -5.74
CA MET A 51 6.05 -0.48 -5.68
C MET A 51 6.90 0.75 -5.42
N SER A 52 7.88 0.63 -4.51
CA SER A 52 8.89 1.65 -4.32
C SER A 52 9.84 1.69 -5.52
N VAL A 53 10.05 2.89 -6.08
CA VAL A 53 10.93 3.11 -7.26
C VAL A 53 12.22 3.82 -6.92
N ARG A 54 12.43 4.12 -5.64
CA ARG A 54 13.68 4.66 -5.07
C ARG A 54 14.12 3.75 -3.95
N ALA A 55 15.40 3.79 -3.60
CA ALA A 55 16.00 2.89 -2.61
C ALA A 55 15.23 2.88 -1.27
N PRO A 56 14.89 1.70 -0.77
CA PRO A 56 15.00 0.39 -1.42
C PRO A 56 13.99 0.21 -2.56
N VAL A 57 14.50 -0.13 -3.76
CA VAL A 57 13.67 -0.40 -4.95
C VAL A 57 13.04 -1.78 -4.84
N GLY A 58 11.76 -1.88 -5.17
CA GLY A 58 11.08 -3.18 -5.25
C GLY A 58 10.30 -3.59 -4.01
N ASP A 59 10.27 -2.76 -2.95
CA ASP A 59 9.33 -2.99 -1.85
C ASP A 59 7.89 -2.82 -2.36
N LEU A 60 7.00 -3.70 -1.92
CA LEU A 60 5.63 -3.81 -2.42
C LEU A 60 4.61 -3.59 -1.31
N ASN A 61 3.54 -2.91 -1.67
CA ASN A 61 2.30 -2.83 -0.90
C ASN A 61 1.10 -2.90 -1.86
N ILE A 62 -0.11 -2.91 -1.34
CA ILE A 62 -1.35 -2.89 -2.11
C ILE A 62 -2.12 -1.61 -1.76
N ALA A 63 -2.63 -0.90 -2.75
CA ALA A 63 -3.50 0.23 -2.53
C ALA A 63 -4.80 -0.24 -1.84
N PHE A 64 -5.03 0.24 -0.62
CA PHE A 64 -6.22 -0.15 0.14
C PHE A 64 -7.50 0.46 -0.44
N GLU A 65 -7.37 1.62 -1.06
CA GLU A 65 -8.41 2.43 -1.71
C GLU A 65 -7.78 3.21 -2.87
N ASP A 66 -8.61 3.91 -3.65
CA ASP A 66 -8.10 4.83 -4.68
C ASP A 66 -7.28 5.92 -4.00
N CYS A 67 -6.04 6.09 -4.45
CA CYS A 67 -5.09 6.98 -3.79
C CYS A 67 -4.21 7.73 -4.78
N CYS A 68 -3.70 8.87 -4.37
CA CYS A 68 -2.66 9.59 -5.10
C CYS A 68 -1.29 9.03 -4.75
N ILE A 69 -0.39 8.88 -5.74
CA ILE A 69 0.95 8.37 -5.53
C ILE A 69 2.03 9.36 -5.94
N GLY A 70 3.01 9.51 -5.06
CA GLY A 70 4.16 10.40 -5.24
C GLY A 70 5.28 9.80 -6.08
N ARG A 71 6.30 10.63 -6.35
CA ARG A 71 7.47 10.26 -7.18
C ARG A 71 8.29 9.08 -6.68
N GLY A 72 8.07 8.66 -5.42
CA GLY A 72 8.73 7.49 -4.83
C GLY A 72 8.07 6.16 -5.17
N LEU A 73 6.89 6.18 -5.81
CA LEU A 73 6.08 5.00 -6.06
C LEU A 73 5.74 4.81 -7.54
N ALA A 74 5.49 3.56 -7.91
CA ALA A 74 4.76 3.16 -9.11
C ALA A 74 3.53 2.35 -8.68
N ALA A 75 2.44 2.44 -9.45
CA ALA A 75 1.30 1.54 -9.36
C ALA A 75 1.28 0.61 -10.57
N ILE A 76 1.07 -0.67 -10.31
CA ILE A 76 0.92 -1.71 -11.33
C ILE A 76 -0.52 -2.21 -11.23
N HIS A 77 -1.27 -1.97 -12.29
CA HIS A 77 -2.67 -2.37 -12.41
C HIS A 77 -2.80 -3.71 -13.12
N SER A 78 -3.72 -4.56 -12.68
CA SER A 78 -4.05 -5.84 -13.30
C SER A 78 -5.50 -6.21 -13.02
N GLU A 79 -6.13 -6.93 -13.95
CA GLU A 79 -7.42 -7.59 -13.75
C GLU A 79 -7.32 -8.79 -12.79
N HIS A 80 -6.09 -9.22 -12.48
CA HIS A 80 -5.76 -10.30 -11.56
C HIS A 80 -4.82 -9.78 -10.46
N PRO A 81 -5.34 -9.03 -9.46
CA PRO A 81 -4.51 -8.32 -8.48
C PRO A 81 -3.66 -9.26 -7.60
N SER A 82 -4.20 -10.41 -7.20
CA SER A 82 -3.44 -11.40 -6.43
C SER A 82 -2.28 -11.95 -7.25
N PHE A 83 -2.54 -12.40 -8.47
CA PHE A 83 -1.47 -12.86 -9.36
C PHE A 83 -0.42 -11.78 -9.59
N CYS A 84 -0.85 -10.54 -9.84
CA CYS A 84 0.06 -9.40 -10.05
C CYS A 84 0.99 -9.20 -8.85
N LEU A 85 0.46 -9.23 -7.63
CA LEU A 85 1.26 -9.08 -6.42
C LEU A 85 2.33 -10.17 -6.30
N TYR A 86 1.95 -11.44 -6.48
CA TYR A 86 2.89 -12.56 -6.35
C TYR A 86 3.90 -12.60 -7.49
N LEU A 87 3.50 -12.22 -8.70
CA LEU A 87 4.42 -12.00 -9.82
C LEU A 87 5.45 -10.92 -9.47
N MET A 88 5.02 -9.77 -8.96
CA MET A 88 5.95 -8.70 -8.57
C MET A 88 6.88 -9.13 -7.43
N ARG A 89 6.41 -9.95 -6.48
CA ARG A 89 7.25 -10.55 -5.44
C ARG A 89 8.31 -11.47 -6.02
N SER A 90 8.00 -12.26 -7.04
CA SER A 90 8.97 -13.14 -7.70
C SER A 90 10.06 -12.39 -8.46
N LEU A 91 9.85 -11.10 -8.74
CA LEU A 91 10.84 -10.25 -9.38
C LEU A 91 11.78 -9.54 -8.38
N HIS A 92 11.68 -9.85 -7.08
CA HIS A 92 12.45 -9.18 -6.01
C HIS A 92 13.94 -9.07 -6.33
N ASP A 93 14.58 -10.17 -6.71
CA ASP A 93 16.02 -10.20 -6.99
C ASP A 93 16.40 -9.32 -8.20
N LYS A 94 15.55 -9.34 -9.25
CA LYS A 94 15.74 -8.47 -10.42
C LYS A 94 15.56 -7.00 -10.09
N LEU A 95 14.63 -6.67 -9.21
CA LEU A 95 14.38 -5.30 -8.74
C LEU A 95 15.48 -4.85 -7.78
N ASN A 96 15.98 -5.76 -6.94
CA ASN A 96 17.06 -5.48 -6.00
C ASN A 96 18.35 -5.05 -6.70
N ALA A 97 18.61 -5.54 -7.91
CA ALA A 97 19.75 -5.10 -8.73
C ALA A 97 19.75 -3.59 -9.04
N PHE A 98 18.62 -2.91 -8.90
CA PHE A 98 18.50 -1.45 -9.07
C PHE A 98 18.79 -0.64 -7.79
N ASN A 99 19.08 -1.29 -6.68
CA ASN A 99 19.34 -0.60 -5.40
C ASN A 99 20.69 0.13 -5.34
N GLY A 100 21.56 -0.09 -6.32
CA GLY A 100 22.90 0.52 -6.36
C GLY A 100 23.86 -0.13 -5.38
N GLU A 101 25.13 0.23 -5.49
CA GLU A 101 26.19 -0.19 -4.57
C GLU A 101 26.78 1.03 -3.85
N GLY A 102 27.06 0.88 -2.57
CA GLY A 102 27.69 1.91 -1.74
C GLY A 102 26.77 3.11 -1.44
N THR A 103 27.27 4.33 -1.64
CA THR A 103 26.55 5.59 -1.32
C THR A 103 25.60 6.07 -2.39
N VAL A 104 25.49 5.39 -3.53
CA VAL A 104 24.58 5.76 -4.62
C VAL A 104 23.22 5.15 -4.37
N PHE A 105 22.23 6.01 -4.09
CA PHE A 105 20.85 5.58 -3.93
C PHE A 105 20.28 5.10 -5.26
N GLY A 106 19.89 3.82 -5.30
CA GLY A 106 19.30 3.19 -6.47
C GLY A 106 17.91 3.78 -6.81
N SER A 107 17.58 3.67 -8.08
CA SER A 107 16.23 3.98 -8.55
C SER A 107 15.92 3.23 -9.84
N ILE A 108 14.63 2.94 -10.08
CA ILE A 108 14.15 2.38 -11.33
C ILE A 108 13.19 3.36 -11.99
N ASN A 109 13.36 3.59 -13.28
CA ASN A 109 12.44 4.42 -14.05
C ASN A 109 11.40 3.56 -14.79
N GLY A 110 10.34 4.21 -15.32
CA GLY A 110 9.24 3.51 -15.97
C GLY A 110 9.65 2.71 -17.21
N LYS A 111 10.70 3.12 -17.93
CA LYS A 111 11.20 2.39 -19.09
C LYS A 111 11.89 1.09 -18.65
N ALA A 112 12.78 1.17 -17.68
CA ALA A 112 13.47 0.01 -17.12
C ALA A 112 12.48 -0.99 -16.49
N LEU A 113 11.49 -0.49 -15.71
CA LEU A 113 10.46 -1.34 -15.13
C LEU A 113 9.67 -2.11 -16.20
N LYS A 114 9.25 -1.44 -17.28
CA LYS A 114 8.50 -2.06 -18.37
C LYS A 114 9.33 -3.02 -19.23
N SER A 115 10.65 -2.89 -19.21
CA SER A 115 11.55 -3.77 -19.96
C SER A 115 12.03 -4.98 -19.17
N LEU A 116 11.60 -5.15 -17.92
CA LEU A 116 11.96 -6.35 -17.14
C LEU A 116 11.41 -7.59 -17.82
N PRO A 117 12.27 -8.59 -18.08
CA PRO A 117 11.81 -9.85 -18.67
C PRO A 117 11.01 -10.64 -17.63
N ILE A 118 9.75 -10.92 -17.94
CA ILE A 118 8.84 -11.73 -17.14
C ILE A 118 8.37 -12.92 -18.00
N ALA A 119 8.32 -14.10 -17.39
CA ALA A 119 7.62 -15.24 -17.95
C ALA A 119 6.17 -15.21 -17.45
N LEU A 120 5.23 -14.95 -18.36
CA LEU A 120 3.81 -15.02 -18.05
C LEU A 120 3.32 -16.44 -18.32
N PRO A 121 2.61 -17.06 -17.36
CA PRO A 121 1.88 -18.31 -17.59
C PRO A 121 0.75 -18.13 -18.60
N GLU A 122 0.14 -19.23 -19.02
CA GLU A 122 -1.07 -19.17 -19.82
C GLU A 122 -2.22 -18.50 -19.05
N THR A 123 -3.13 -17.85 -19.78
CA THR A 123 -4.27 -17.13 -19.15
C THR A 123 -5.08 -18.03 -18.22
N ARG A 124 -5.25 -19.30 -18.55
CA ARG A 124 -5.96 -20.27 -17.72
C ARG A 124 -5.27 -20.51 -16.36
N GLU A 125 -3.94 -20.56 -16.37
CA GLU A 125 -3.15 -20.73 -15.14
C GLU A 125 -3.23 -19.48 -14.25
N ILE A 126 -3.17 -18.30 -14.86
CA ILE A 126 -3.35 -17.02 -14.14
C ILE A 126 -4.73 -16.97 -13.48
N GLN A 127 -5.80 -17.35 -14.22
CA GLN A 127 -7.16 -17.37 -13.69
C GLN A 127 -7.33 -18.42 -12.57
N SER A 128 -6.71 -19.59 -12.71
CA SER A 128 -6.74 -20.61 -11.65
C SER A 128 -6.04 -20.14 -10.40
N PHE A 129 -4.85 -19.53 -10.53
CA PHE A 129 -4.12 -18.95 -9.41
C PHE A 129 -4.92 -17.85 -8.72
N GLU A 130 -5.49 -16.91 -9.49
CA GLU A 130 -6.31 -15.82 -8.95
C GLU A 130 -7.51 -16.37 -8.17
N LYS A 131 -8.20 -17.35 -8.70
CA LYS A 131 -9.35 -17.98 -8.06
C LYS A 131 -9.01 -18.62 -6.71
N GLU A 132 -7.81 -19.20 -6.59
CA GLU A 132 -7.35 -19.84 -5.35
C GLU A 132 -6.82 -18.82 -4.33
N THR A 133 -6.17 -17.76 -4.80
CA THR A 133 -5.47 -16.80 -3.92
C THR A 133 -6.32 -15.61 -3.54
N SER A 134 -7.23 -15.13 -4.40
CA SER A 134 -8.04 -13.95 -4.12
C SER A 134 -8.90 -14.06 -2.85
N PRO A 135 -9.48 -15.23 -2.47
CA PRO A 135 -10.20 -15.36 -1.20
C PRO A 135 -9.28 -15.20 0.02
N ILE A 136 -8.04 -15.66 -0.08
CA ILE A 136 -7.04 -15.50 1.00
C ILE A 136 -6.65 -14.03 1.13
N ASP A 137 -6.42 -13.36 0.01
CA ASP A 137 -6.09 -11.93 -0.01
C ASP A 137 -7.26 -11.07 0.50
N ALA A 138 -8.50 -11.45 0.18
CA ALA A 138 -9.70 -10.83 0.74
C ALA A 138 -9.77 -10.96 2.27
N LEU A 139 -9.49 -12.16 2.81
CA LEU A 139 -9.44 -12.37 4.26
C LEU A 139 -8.34 -11.54 4.93
N ILE A 140 -7.17 -11.41 4.30
CA ILE A 140 -6.09 -10.53 4.80
C ILE A 140 -6.55 -9.08 4.83
N ARG A 141 -7.26 -8.63 3.79
CA ARG A 141 -7.83 -7.28 3.72
C ARG A 141 -8.86 -7.02 4.82
N ASP A 142 -9.77 -7.98 5.05
CA ASP A 142 -10.79 -7.88 6.09
C ASP A 142 -10.17 -7.82 7.48
N ASN A 143 -9.15 -8.63 7.74
CA ASN A 143 -8.40 -8.60 9.00
C ASN A 143 -7.67 -7.25 9.20
N GLU A 144 -7.12 -6.67 8.15
CA GLU A 144 -6.51 -5.33 8.20
C GLU A 144 -7.57 -4.27 8.54
N LEU A 145 -8.75 -4.33 7.90
CA LEU A 145 -9.87 -3.42 8.18
C LEU A 145 -10.32 -3.51 9.63
N GLN A 146 -10.48 -4.72 10.15
CA GLN A 146 -10.82 -4.97 11.55
C GLN A 146 -9.76 -4.42 12.49
N SER A 147 -8.47 -4.62 12.18
CA SER A 147 -7.36 -4.10 12.98
C SER A 147 -7.37 -2.58 13.04
N ARG A 148 -7.59 -1.90 11.91
CA ARG A 148 -7.72 -0.43 11.84
C ARG A 148 -8.91 0.06 12.68
N PHE A 149 -10.05 -0.62 12.59
CA PHE A 149 -11.23 -0.29 13.38
C PHE A 149 -10.97 -0.45 14.88
N LEU A 150 -10.35 -1.56 15.31
CA LEU A 150 -10.03 -1.79 16.72
C LEU A 150 -9.02 -0.80 17.27
N VAL A 151 -8.03 -0.38 16.48
CA VAL A 151 -7.08 0.68 16.84
C VAL A 151 -7.83 2.00 17.04
N ALA A 152 -8.68 2.40 16.10
CA ALA A 152 -9.48 3.61 16.21
C ALA A 152 -10.42 3.60 17.42
N LEU A 153 -11.06 2.46 17.69
CA LEU A 153 -11.92 2.26 18.85
C LEU A 153 -11.13 2.38 20.16
N ARG A 154 -9.98 1.73 20.27
CA ARG A 154 -9.08 1.86 21.43
C ARG A 154 -8.70 3.32 21.67
N ASP A 155 -8.26 4.00 20.62
CA ASP A 155 -7.76 5.39 20.74
C ASP A 155 -8.88 6.37 21.09
N ALA A 156 -10.13 6.10 20.68
CA ALA A 156 -11.30 6.86 21.09
C ALA A 156 -11.74 6.59 22.53
N LEU A 157 -11.63 5.35 23.00
CA LEU A 157 -12.13 4.94 24.32
C LEU A 157 -11.10 5.18 25.43
N LEU A 158 -9.81 4.97 25.17
CA LEU A 158 -8.77 5.01 26.20
C LEU A 158 -8.72 6.35 26.95
N PRO A 159 -8.74 7.53 26.32
CA PRO A 159 -8.76 8.81 27.04
C PRO A 159 -10.00 8.98 27.92
N ARG A 160 -11.16 8.52 27.46
CA ARG A 160 -12.43 8.63 28.19
C ARG A 160 -12.51 7.71 29.39
N LEU A 161 -11.88 6.53 29.30
CA LEU A 161 -11.70 5.61 30.43
C LEU A 161 -10.73 6.21 31.48
N MET A 162 -9.61 6.77 31.02
CA MET A 162 -8.60 7.34 31.92
C MET A 162 -9.08 8.62 32.62
N SER A 163 -9.94 9.41 31.96
CA SER A 163 -10.55 10.59 32.57
C SER A 163 -11.70 10.28 33.53
N GLY A 164 -12.18 9.04 33.59
CA GLY A 164 -13.34 8.65 34.38
C GLY A 164 -14.69 9.06 33.73
N GLU A 165 -14.70 9.55 32.50
CA GLU A 165 -15.92 9.86 31.74
C GLU A 165 -16.78 8.60 31.51
N ILE A 166 -16.09 7.45 31.29
CA ILE A 166 -16.73 6.14 31.19
C ILE A 166 -16.48 5.38 32.49
N ASP A 167 -17.56 5.15 33.26
CA ASP A 167 -17.52 4.36 34.49
C ASP A 167 -17.63 2.86 34.16
N VAL A 168 -16.57 2.12 34.43
CA VAL A 168 -16.50 0.66 34.24
C VAL A 168 -16.71 -0.14 35.52
N SER A 169 -17.00 0.50 36.65
CA SER A 169 -17.17 -0.17 37.96
C SER A 169 -18.28 -1.22 37.97
N LYS A 170 -19.23 -1.13 37.04
CA LYS A 170 -20.39 -2.02 36.90
C LYS A 170 -20.26 -3.03 35.75
N VAL A 171 -19.12 -3.04 35.04
CA VAL A 171 -18.89 -4.00 33.95
C VAL A 171 -18.48 -5.33 34.54
N THR A 172 -19.31 -6.35 34.37
CA THR A 172 -18.97 -7.73 34.73
C THR A 172 -18.15 -8.33 33.58
N LEU A 173 -16.93 -8.73 33.87
CA LEU A 173 -16.11 -9.50 32.92
C LEU A 173 -16.70 -10.90 32.82
N ILE A 174 -17.04 -11.33 31.61
CA ILE A 174 -17.53 -12.68 31.29
C ILE A 174 -16.32 -13.57 31.03
#